data_ed6f4efc7466c62d94e3e6c92ceecd43
#
_entry.id   ed6f4efc7466c62d94e3e6c92ceecd43
#
_cell.length_a   1.000
_cell.length_b   1.000
_cell.length_c   1.000
_cell.angle_alpha   90.00
_cell.angle_beta   90.00
_cell.angle_gamma   90.00
#
_symmetry.space_group_name_H-M   'P 1'
#
loop_
_entity.id
_entity.type
_entity.pdbx_description
1 polymer ?
#
loop_
_entity_poly.entity_id
_entity_poly.type
_entity_poly.pdbx_seq_one_letter_code
_entity_poly.pdbx_strand_id
1 'polypeptide(L)'
;MTKKKEVTIRSSAAEYLTFITATGESGIEAIYADENVWLTQKMMGVLYNVETNTINYHLKKIFRDMELDEDSVIQKFRITAADGKTYETNHYNLKAIIAVGNKVDSPKAVQFRKWANDIIEQYTIKAYAMDDERIKRGGSILTKKYFEEQLQRIREIRMSERMFYQKITDIYATSVDYDAKSKTTQEFFAKVQNKLHWAIHGQTAAEVIYNRADANKEHMGLTTWEGAPQSKIHKYDVSVAKNYLTEEELRAMGRIVNAYLDLAEAQAERNMPMTMEDWASQLDGLLRLTRRDILQGAGKISAELAKQHAETEFEKYRIIQDRLYHSDFDYFLELENMVNNKGNKDE
;
A
#
# COMPACT_ATOMS: atom_id res chain seq x y z
N MET A 1 -39.64 -2.58 -29.16
CA MET A 1 -38.62 -3.39 -28.47
C MET A 1 -37.29 -2.66 -28.60
N THR A 2 -36.94 -1.91 -27.63
CA THR A 2 -35.72 -1.08 -27.59
C THR A 2 -34.52 -1.98 -27.28
N LYS A 3 -33.61 -2.15 -28.23
CA LYS A 3 -32.32 -2.81 -27.98
C LYS A 3 -31.56 -2.05 -26.86
N LYS A 4 -31.38 -2.72 -25.71
CA LYS A 4 -30.41 -2.27 -24.70
C LYS A 4 -29.04 -2.21 -25.37
N LYS A 5 -28.49 -1.01 -25.55
CA LYS A 5 -27.08 -0.83 -25.85
C LYS A 5 -26.31 -1.41 -24.63
N GLU A 6 -25.59 -2.50 -24.84
CA GLU A 6 -24.57 -2.92 -23.88
C GLU A 6 -23.59 -1.76 -23.72
N VAL A 7 -23.54 -1.23 -22.50
CA VAL A 7 -22.58 -0.18 -22.15
C VAL A 7 -21.23 -0.88 -21.99
N THR A 8 -20.41 -0.77 -23.02
CA THR A 8 -19.01 -1.19 -22.94
C THR A 8 -18.33 -0.27 -21.95
N ILE A 9 -18.07 -0.76 -20.74
CA ILE A 9 -17.36 -0.01 -19.72
C ILE A 9 -15.90 0.15 -20.17
N ARG A 10 -15.54 1.35 -20.58
CA ARG A 10 -14.16 1.71 -20.88
C ARG A 10 -13.38 1.81 -19.57
N SER A 11 -12.55 0.82 -19.30
CA SER A 11 -11.66 0.80 -18.12
C SER A 11 -10.32 1.48 -18.42
N SER A 12 -9.54 1.69 -17.36
CA SER A 12 -8.18 2.25 -17.42
C SER A 12 -7.22 1.51 -18.35
N ALA A 13 -7.46 0.24 -18.54
CA ALA A 13 -6.70 -0.56 -19.47
C ALA A 13 -7.17 -0.32 -20.92
N ALA A 14 -8.43 0.08 -21.12
CA ALA A 14 -8.86 0.62 -22.39
C ALA A 14 -8.24 1.99 -22.69
N GLU A 15 -7.86 2.78 -21.68
CA GLU A 15 -7.13 4.04 -21.88
C GLU A 15 -5.65 3.82 -22.16
N TYR A 16 -5.03 2.79 -21.61
CA TYR A 16 -3.75 2.29 -22.08
C TYR A 16 -3.81 1.91 -23.57
N LEU A 17 -4.87 1.21 -23.95
CA LEU A 17 -5.15 0.88 -25.34
C LEU A 17 -5.58 2.14 -26.13
N THR A 18 -6.23 3.13 -25.51
CA THR A 18 -6.61 4.41 -26.11
C THR A 18 -5.40 5.32 -26.31
N PHE A 19 -4.39 5.27 -25.47
CA PHE A 19 -3.11 5.91 -25.75
C PHE A 19 -2.52 5.42 -27.07
N ILE A 20 -2.66 4.14 -27.38
CA ILE A 20 -2.24 3.56 -28.66
C ILE A 20 -3.25 3.88 -29.76
N THR A 21 -4.53 4.05 -29.45
CA THR A 21 -5.58 4.46 -30.39
C THR A 21 -5.73 5.97 -30.55
N ALA A 22 -5.12 6.81 -29.70
CA ALA A 22 -5.05 8.28 -29.88
C ALA A 22 -4.30 8.66 -31.17
N THR A 23 -3.67 7.71 -31.84
CA THR A 23 -3.21 7.85 -33.22
C THR A 23 -4.32 7.73 -34.28
N GLY A 24 -5.61 7.73 -33.87
CA GLY A 24 -6.73 8.00 -34.79
C GLY A 24 -7.41 6.79 -35.44
N GLU A 25 -7.13 5.55 -35.05
CA GLU A 25 -7.79 4.39 -35.64
C GLU A 25 -8.78 3.73 -34.67
N SER A 26 -10.06 3.80 -34.98
CA SER A 26 -11.16 3.12 -34.30
C SER A 26 -11.09 1.60 -34.59
N GLY A 27 -11.20 0.77 -33.53
CA GLY A 27 -11.52 -0.64 -33.74
C GLY A 27 -10.89 -1.71 -32.89
N ILE A 28 -10.32 -1.36 -31.71
CA ILE A 28 -9.90 -2.39 -30.77
C ILE A 28 -11.04 -2.63 -29.77
N GLU A 29 -11.67 -3.80 -29.85
CA GLU A 29 -12.62 -4.27 -28.86
C GLU A 29 -11.86 -5.03 -27.76
N ALA A 30 -11.65 -4.39 -26.62
CA ALA A 30 -11.06 -5.03 -25.45
C ALA A 30 -12.16 -5.53 -24.51
N ILE A 31 -11.98 -6.73 -23.96
CA ILE A 31 -12.79 -7.21 -22.84
C ILE A 31 -12.07 -6.85 -21.54
N TYR A 32 -12.83 -6.29 -20.61
CA TYR A 32 -12.38 -6.07 -19.25
C TYR A 32 -13.09 -7.05 -18.31
N ALA A 33 -12.34 -7.94 -17.72
CA ALA A 33 -12.83 -8.93 -16.76
C ALA A 33 -11.73 -9.23 -15.72
N ASP A 34 -12.13 -9.52 -14.49
CA ASP A 34 -11.23 -9.93 -13.40
C ASP A 34 -10.05 -8.96 -13.18
N GLU A 35 -10.34 -7.65 -13.20
CA GLU A 35 -9.34 -6.57 -13.06
C GLU A 35 -8.23 -6.62 -14.14
N ASN A 36 -8.50 -7.26 -15.28
CA ASN A 36 -7.56 -7.46 -16.38
C ASN A 36 -8.14 -7.03 -17.73
N VAL A 37 -7.25 -6.83 -18.70
CA VAL A 37 -7.60 -6.55 -20.10
C VAL A 37 -7.31 -7.78 -20.93
N TRP A 38 -8.26 -8.10 -21.80
CA TRP A 38 -8.20 -9.27 -22.63
C TRP A 38 -8.37 -8.91 -24.10
N LEU A 39 -7.42 -9.32 -24.92
CA LEU A 39 -7.44 -9.14 -26.39
C LEU A 39 -7.32 -10.47 -27.12
N THR A 40 -7.96 -10.56 -28.27
CA THR A 40 -7.69 -11.65 -29.23
C THR A 40 -6.36 -11.41 -29.95
N GLN A 41 -5.81 -12.45 -30.59
CA GLN A 41 -4.63 -12.30 -31.43
C GLN A 41 -4.85 -11.29 -32.57
N LYS A 42 -6.05 -11.27 -33.14
CA LYS A 42 -6.43 -10.31 -34.19
C LYS A 42 -6.36 -8.87 -33.66
N MET A 43 -6.89 -8.64 -32.48
CA MET A 43 -6.87 -7.31 -31.85
C MET A 43 -5.46 -6.87 -31.48
N MET A 44 -4.60 -7.79 -31.00
CA MET A 44 -3.17 -7.51 -30.81
C MET A 44 -2.47 -7.18 -32.12
N GLY A 45 -2.84 -7.82 -33.23
CA GLY A 45 -2.33 -7.48 -34.57
C GLY A 45 -2.65 -6.03 -34.95
N VAL A 46 -3.91 -5.59 -34.74
CA VAL A 46 -4.31 -4.19 -34.95
C VAL A 46 -3.55 -3.26 -33.98
N LEU A 47 -3.44 -3.62 -32.69
CA LEU A 47 -2.75 -2.85 -31.68
C LEU A 47 -1.30 -2.55 -32.06
N TYR A 48 -0.57 -3.55 -32.49
CA TYR A 48 0.84 -3.42 -32.85
C TYR A 48 1.10 -3.20 -34.34
N ASN A 49 0.03 -3.10 -35.14
CA ASN A 49 0.10 -2.93 -36.60
C ASN A 49 0.95 -4.01 -37.27
N VAL A 50 0.61 -5.27 -37.00
CA VAL A 50 1.21 -6.46 -37.57
C VAL A 50 0.15 -7.53 -37.89
N GLU A 51 0.48 -8.49 -38.75
CA GLU A 51 -0.39 -9.59 -39.06
C GLU A 51 -0.63 -10.52 -37.84
N THR A 52 -1.83 -11.12 -37.80
CA THR A 52 -2.21 -12.06 -36.73
C THR A 52 -1.24 -13.25 -36.64
N ASN A 53 -0.67 -13.68 -37.76
CA ASN A 53 0.33 -14.75 -37.80
C ASN A 53 1.61 -14.38 -37.05
N THR A 54 2.03 -13.10 -37.10
CA THR A 54 3.17 -12.59 -36.33
C THR A 54 2.88 -12.65 -34.85
N ILE A 55 1.69 -12.26 -34.41
CA ILE A 55 1.26 -12.37 -33.00
C ILE A 55 1.30 -13.83 -32.54
N ASN A 56 0.70 -14.75 -33.33
CA ASN A 56 0.71 -16.18 -33.02
C ASN A 56 2.14 -16.75 -32.92
N TYR A 57 3.02 -16.35 -33.80
CA TYR A 57 4.44 -16.76 -33.76
C TYR A 57 5.10 -16.33 -32.42
N HIS A 58 4.93 -15.06 -32.03
CA HIS A 58 5.53 -14.56 -30.81
C HIS A 58 4.92 -15.19 -29.55
N LEU A 59 3.60 -15.40 -29.50
CA LEU A 59 2.95 -16.10 -28.39
C LEU A 59 3.51 -17.50 -28.21
N LYS A 60 3.59 -18.29 -29.31
CA LYS A 60 4.17 -19.64 -29.29
C LYS A 60 5.62 -19.64 -28.80
N LYS A 61 6.40 -18.61 -29.16
CA LYS A 61 7.77 -18.47 -28.71
C LYS A 61 7.84 -18.15 -27.22
N ILE A 62 6.99 -17.24 -26.73
CA ILE A 62 6.89 -16.85 -25.31
C ILE A 62 6.57 -18.07 -24.45
N PHE A 63 5.61 -18.88 -24.86
CA PHE A 63 5.22 -20.09 -24.12
C PHE A 63 6.30 -21.18 -24.18
N ARG A 64 6.89 -21.43 -25.37
CA ARG A 64 7.98 -22.38 -25.51
C ARG A 64 9.21 -22.01 -24.66
N ASP A 65 9.53 -20.70 -24.61
CA ASP A 65 10.66 -20.18 -23.86
C ASP A 65 10.35 -20.03 -22.35
N MET A 66 9.16 -20.51 -21.91
CA MET A 66 8.64 -20.46 -20.52
C MET A 66 8.66 -19.03 -19.92
N GLU A 67 8.54 -18.00 -20.75
CA GLU A 67 8.44 -16.61 -20.31
C GLU A 67 7.09 -16.35 -19.63
N LEU A 68 6.03 -17.00 -20.13
CA LEU A 68 4.68 -17.01 -19.53
C LEU A 68 4.10 -18.43 -19.58
N ASP A 69 3.33 -18.78 -18.56
CA ASP A 69 2.53 -19.98 -18.54
C ASP A 69 1.24 -19.76 -19.37
N GLU A 70 0.99 -20.62 -20.35
CA GLU A 70 -0.11 -20.49 -21.30
C GLU A 70 -1.48 -20.49 -20.61
N ASP A 71 -1.68 -21.39 -19.64
CA ASP A 71 -2.94 -21.54 -18.92
C ASP A 71 -3.26 -20.33 -18.03
N SER A 72 -2.24 -19.61 -17.56
CA SER A 72 -2.39 -18.42 -16.70
C SER A 72 -2.76 -17.15 -17.47
N VAL A 73 -2.57 -17.12 -18.78
CA VAL A 73 -2.73 -15.90 -19.59
C VAL A 73 -3.77 -15.99 -20.69
N ILE A 74 -4.42 -17.16 -20.86
CA ILE A 74 -5.46 -17.38 -21.85
C ILE A 74 -6.80 -17.67 -21.18
N GLN A 75 -7.84 -17.00 -21.66
CA GLN A 75 -9.23 -17.26 -21.26
C GLN A 75 -10.13 -17.24 -22.50
N LYS A 76 -11.15 -18.13 -22.49
CA LYS A 76 -12.15 -18.16 -23.53
C LYS A 76 -13.32 -17.26 -23.18
N PHE A 77 -13.66 -16.36 -24.08
CA PHE A 77 -14.86 -15.55 -23.97
C PHE A 77 -15.81 -15.84 -25.13
N ARG A 78 -17.11 -15.74 -24.84
CA ARG A 78 -18.17 -15.88 -25.85
C ARG A 78 -18.37 -14.54 -26.54
N ILE A 79 -18.17 -14.52 -27.84
CA ILE A 79 -18.37 -13.34 -28.69
C ILE A 79 -19.50 -13.62 -29.65
N THR A 80 -20.46 -12.69 -29.76
CA THR A 80 -21.49 -12.74 -30.83
C THR A 80 -20.96 -12.04 -32.06
N ALA A 81 -20.72 -12.78 -33.13
CA ALA A 81 -20.23 -12.25 -34.39
C ALA A 81 -21.33 -11.50 -35.18
N ALA A 82 -20.94 -10.80 -36.23
CA ALA A 82 -21.85 -10.03 -37.06
C ALA A 82 -22.95 -10.89 -37.76
N ASP A 83 -22.72 -12.21 -37.86
CA ASP A 83 -23.68 -13.20 -38.36
C ASP A 83 -24.72 -13.62 -37.31
N GLY A 84 -24.67 -13.06 -36.09
CA GLY A 84 -25.55 -13.39 -34.97
C GLY A 84 -25.22 -14.69 -34.26
N LYS A 85 -24.18 -15.41 -34.67
CA LYS A 85 -23.72 -16.64 -33.99
C LYS A 85 -22.73 -16.31 -32.86
N THR A 86 -22.73 -17.15 -31.84
CA THR A 86 -21.83 -17.03 -30.70
C THR A 86 -20.67 -18.00 -30.85
N TYR A 87 -19.46 -17.49 -30.73
CA TYR A 87 -18.22 -18.27 -30.80
C TYR A 87 -17.42 -18.14 -29.48
N GLU A 88 -16.81 -19.23 -29.08
CA GLU A 88 -15.81 -19.18 -28.01
C GLU A 88 -14.45 -18.84 -28.62
N THR A 89 -13.87 -17.73 -28.18
CA THR A 89 -12.63 -17.20 -28.73
C THR A 89 -11.59 -17.02 -27.65
N ASN A 90 -10.36 -17.47 -27.91
CA ASN A 90 -9.25 -17.28 -26.99
C ASN A 90 -8.87 -15.80 -26.90
N HIS A 91 -8.80 -15.30 -25.69
CA HIS A 91 -8.31 -13.97 -25.37
C HIS A 91 -7.09 -14.09 -24.46
N TYR A 92 -6.22 -13.15 -24.58
CA TYR A 92 -4.93 -13.08 -23.90
C TYR A 92 -4.94 -11.87 -22.98
N ASN A 93 -4.49 -12.07 -21.75
CA ASN A 93 -4.49 -11.02 -20.72
C ASN A 93 -3.38 -9.97 -20.92
N LEU A 94 -3.37 -8.94 -20.08
CA LEU A 94 -2.42 -7.83 -20.18
C LEU A 94 -0.95 -8.29 -20.14
N LYS A 95 -0.62 -9.34 -19.36
CA LYS A 95 0.75 -9.89 -19.33
C LYS A 95 1.19 -10.40 -20.70
N ALA A 96 0.33 -11.16 -21.38
CA ALA A 96 0.62 -11.66 -22.73
C ALA A 96 0.68 -10.51 -23.75
N ILE A 97 -0.20 -9.51 -23.64
CA ILE A 97 -0.19 -8.32 -24.52
C ILE A 97 1.15 -7.58 -24.39
N ILE A 98 1.64 -7.36 -23.16
CA ILE A 98 2.93 -6.70 -22.87
C ILE A 98 4.08 -7.55 -23.45
N ALA A 99 4.11 -8.85 -23.18
CA ALA A 99 5.18 -9.72 -23.63
C ALA A 99 5.29 -9.73 -25.16
N VAL A 100 4.15 -9.78 -25.87
CA VAL A 100 4.11 -9.67 -27.33
C VAL A 100 4.63 -8.32 -27.81
N GLY A 101 4.23 -7.21 -27.19
CA GLY A 101 4.69 -5.86 -27.53
C GLY A 101 6.19 -5.65 -27.43
N ASN A 102 6.82 -6.37 -26.49
CA ASN A 102 8.27 -6.37 -26.36
C ASN A 102 9.01 -7.19 -27.46
N LYS A 103 8.33 -8.14 -28.10
CA LYS A 103 8.93 -9.03 -29.12
C LYS A 103 8.65 -8.57 -30.55
N VAL A 104 7.55 -7.87 -30.78
CA VAL A 104 7.11 -7.43 -32.12
C VAL A 104 7.98 -6.26 -32.59
N ASP A 105 8.37 -6.31 -33.88
CA ASP A 105 9.07 -5.21 -34.53
C ASP A 105 8.10 -4.43 -35.44
N SER A 106 7.62 -3.30 -34.90
CA SER A 106 6.79 -2.35 -35.64
C SER A 106 6.90 -0.95 -35.02
N PRO A 107 6.57 0.13 -35.77
CA PRO A 107 6.57 1.49 -35.22
C PRO A 107 5.64 1.64 -34.00
N LYS A 108 4.49 0.97 -33.98
CA LYS A 108 3.56 0.98 -32.86
C LYS A 108 4.13 0.24 -31.63
N ALA A 109 4.79 -0.89 -31.84
CA ALA A 109 5.49 -1.60 -30.76
C ALA A 109 6.66 -0.79 -30.20
N VAL A 110 7.37 0.00 -31.01
CA VAL A 110 8.38 0.94 -30.52
C VAL A 110 7.78 2.02 -29.63
N GLN A 111 6.63 2.60 -30.02
CA GLN A 111 5.93 3.58 -29.17
C GLN A 111 5.48 2.96 -27.85
N PHE A 112 4.96 1.73 -27.88
CA PHE A 112 4.61 0.97 -26.69
C PHE A 112 5.83 0.78 -25.76
N ARG A 113 6.96 0.33 -26.29
CA ARG A 113 8.18 0.13 -25.48
C ARG A 113 8.70 1.43 -24.87
N LYS A 114 8.64 2.57 -25.58
CA LYS A 114 9.00 3.87 -25.02
C LYS A 114 8.12 4.21 -23.82
N TRP A 115 6.80 4.11 -23.97
CA TRP A 115 5.86 4.35 -22.89
C TRP A 115 6.09 3.39 -21.69
N ALA A 116 6.30 2.10 -21.94
CA ALA A 116 6.58 1.13 -20.88
C ALA A 116 7.88 1.44 -20.13
N ASN A 117 8.93 1.83 -20.87
CA ASN A 117 10.21 2.24 -20.29
C ASN A 117 10.06 3.49 -19.43
N ASP A 118 9.28 4.48 -19.85
CA ASP A 118 9.03 5.69 -19.05
C ASP A 118 8.37 5.36 -17.70
N ILE A 119 7.43 4.39 -17.68
CA ILE A 119 6.80 3.92 -16.44
C ILE A 119 7.82 3.19 -15.56
N ILE A 120 8.61 2.29 -16.13
CA ILE A 120 9.66 1.54 -15.41
C ILE A 120 10.70 2.51 -14.85
N GLU A 121 11.12 3.51 -15.62
CA GLU A 121 12.06 4.54 -15.17
C GLU A 121 11.48 5.34 -14.00
N GLN A 122 10.24 5.83 -14.12
CA GLN A 122 9.58 6.55 -13.04
C GLN A 122 9.49 5.71 -11.77
N TYR A 123 9.07 4.44 -11.90
CA TYR A 123 8.98 3.54 -10.75
C TYR A 123 10.35 3.27 -10.12
N THR A 124 11.40 3.05 -10.94
CA THR A 124 12.76 2.77 -10.46
C THR A 124 13.36 3.97 -9.72
N ILE A 125 13.15 5.18 -10.25
CA ILE A 125 13.73 6.41 -9.66
C ILE A 125 12.91 6.90 -8.47
N LYS A 126 11.57 6.90 -8.59
CA LYS A 126 10.66 7.55 -7.63
C LYS A 126 9.95 6.56 -6.69
N ALA A 127 10.11 5.24 -6.91
CA ALA A 127 9.36 4.16 -6.27
C ALA A 127 7.82 4.20 -6.53
N TYR A 128 7.35 5.04 -7.45
CA TYR A 128 5.96 5.06 -7.92
C TYR A 128 5.87 5.55 -9.37
N ALA A 129 4.81 5.12 -10.08
CA ALA A 129 4.33 5.71 -11.31
C ALA A 129 2.84 5.96 -11.17
N MET A 130 2.36 7.17 -11.47
CA MET A 130 0.98 7.57 -11.25
C MET A 130 0.44 8.37 -12.44
N ASP A 131 -0.78 8.06 -12.87
CA ASP A 131 -1.52 8.83 -13.85
C ASP A 131 -2.49 9.77 -13.14
N ASP A 132 -1.97 10.94 -12.73
CA ASP A 132 -2.69 11.95 -11.96
C ASP A 132 -3.94 12.44 -12.68
N GLU A 133 -3.86 12.64 -14.00
CA GLU A 133 -4.97 13.13 -14.80
C GLU A 133 -6.14 12.14 -14.82
N ARG A 134 -5.82 10.86 -14.94
CA ARG A 134 -6.83 9.81 -14.91
C ARG A 134 -7.46 9.67 -13.54
N ILE A 135 -6.66 9.75 -12.48
CA ILE A 135 -7.14 9.69 -11.09
C ILE A 135 -8.07 10.87 -10.80
N LYS A 136 -7.72 12.09 -11.22
CA LYS A 136 -8.54 13.31 -11.04
C LYS A 136 -9.85 13.27 -11.81
N ARG A 137 -9.88 12.68 -13.00
CA ARG A 137 -11.09 12.63 -13.84
C ARG A 137 -12.20 11.71 -13.30
N GLY A 138 -11.89 10.80 -12.37
CA GLY A 138 -12.88 10.02 -11.61
C GLY A 138 -13.88 9.19 -12.43
N GLY A 139 -13.58 8.86 -13.68
CA GLY A 139 -14.54 8.50 -14.72
C GLY A 139 -15.08 7.07 -14.74
N SER A 140 -14.65 6.15 -13.88
CA SER A 140 -15.19 4.78 -13.82
C SER A 140 -15.27 4.24 -12.40
N ILE A 141 -16.09 3.21 -12.18
CA ILE A 141 -16.24 2.52 -10.88
C ILE A 141 -14.87 2.02 -10.38
N LEU A 142 -14.03 1.55 -11.30
CA LEU A 142 -12.67 1.09 -11.00
C LEU A 142 -11.76 2.24 -10.54
N THR A 143 -11.87 3.40 -11.17
CA THR A 143 -11.09 4.58 -10.80
C THR A 143 -11.42 5.03 -9.37
N LYS A 144 -12.68 4.92 -8.94
CA LYS A 144 -13.08 5.26 -7.56
C LYS A 144 -12.44 4.31 -6.54
N LYS A 145 -12.45 2.98 -6.79
CA LYS A 145 -11.79 1.98 -5.94
C LYS A 145 -10.29 2.27 -5.82
N TYR A 146 -9.60 2.49 -6.93
CA TYR A 146 -8.17 2.78 -6.94
C TYR A 146 -7.83 4.15 -6.35
N PHE A 147 -8.70 5.14 -6.48
CA PHE A 147 -8.55 6.44 -5.82
C PHE A 147 -8.60 6.28 -4.30
N GLU A 148 -9.57 5.54 -3.78
CA GLU A 148 -9.69 5.24 -2.35
C GLU A 148 -8.47 4.45 -1.84
N GLU A 149 -7.99 3.46 -2.60
CA GLU A 149 -6.78 2.71 -2.31
C GLU A 149 -5.54 3.61 -2.27
N GLN A 150 -5.36 4.51 -3.25
CA GLN A 150 -4.25 5.46 -3.27
C GLN A 150 -4.30 6.44 -2.10
N LEU A 151 -5.49 6.97 -1.77
CA LEU A 151 -5.66 7.81 -0.60
C LEU A 151 -5.28 7.07 0.69
N GLN A 152 -5.68 5.81 0.81
CA GLN A 152 -5.32 4.98 1.96
C GLN A 152 -3.80 4.77 2.02
N ARG A 153 -3.17 4.43 0.91
CA ARG A 153 -1.72 4.24 0.80
C ARG A 153 -0.93 5.52 1.12
N ILE A 154 -1.37 6.67 0.63
CA ILE A 154 -0.77 7.97 0.98
C ILE A 154 -0.87 8.23 2.48
N ARG A 155 -2.04 7.93 3.09
CA ARG A 155 -2.22 8.06 4.55
C ARG A 155 -1.28 7.12 5.32
N GLU A 156 -1.13 5.88 4.89
CA GLU A 156 -0.22 4.92 5.49
C GLU A 156 1.25 5.34 5.39
N ILE A 157 1.68 5.86 4.24
CA ILE A 157 3.03 6.41 4.06
C ILE A 157 3.26 7.62 4.98
N ARG A 158 2.30 8.54 5.07
CA ARG A 158 2.35 9.68 6.01
C ARG A 158 2.37 9.24 7.46
N MET A 159 1.81 8.07 7.76
CA MET A 159 1.70 7.49 9.10
C MET A 159 2.85 6.57 9.49
N SER A 160 3.82 6.32 8.59
CA SER A 160 5.00 5.56 9.00
C SER A 160 5.62 6.22 10.23
N GLU A 161 5.96 5.42 11.23
CA GLU A 161 6.24 5.86 12.60
C GLU A 161 7.24 7.01 12.69
N ARG A 162 8.34 6.89 11.95
CA ARG A 162 9.38 7.90 11.88
C ARG A 162 8.89 9.21 11.26
N MET A 163 8.06 9.12 10.19
CA MET A 163 7.53 10.29 9.50
C MET A 163 6.46 11.02 10.33
N PHE A 164 5.66 10.29 11.10
CA PHE A 164 4.61 10.84 11.93
C PHE A 164 5.13 11.80 13.02
N TYR A 165 6.02 11.31 13.88
CA TYR A 165 6.59 12.15 14.93
C TYR A 165 7.53 13.20 14.36
N GLN A 166 8.23 12.91 13.29
CA GLN A 166 9.06 13.88 12.58
C GLN A 166 8.22 15.04 12.06
N LYS A 167 7.07 14.79 11.43
CA LYS A 167 6.18 15.84 10.92
C LYS A 167 5.61 16.72 12.03
N ILE A 168 5.19 16.14 13.15
CA ILE A 168 4.77 16.92 14.31
C ILE A 168 5.93 17.75 14.84
N THR A 169 7.12 17.16 14.95
CA THR A 169 8.33 17.88 15.37
C THR A 169 8.66 19.01 14.38
N ASP A 170 8.53 18.76 13.08
CA ASP A 170 8.76 19.77 12.03
C ASP A 170 7.80 20.97 12.17
N ILE A 171 6.52 20.73 12.50
CA ILE A 171 5.55 21.81 12.78
C ILE A 171 6.02 22.64 13.97
N TYR A 172 6.35 21.97 15.09
CA TYR A 172 6.79 22.68 16.28
C TYR A 172 8.16 23.34 16.11
N ALA A 173 9.02 22.81 15.25
CA ALA A 173 10.31 23.43 14.91
C ALA A 173 10.14 24.78 14.17
N THR A 174 8.96 25.07 13.62
CA THR A 174 8.64 26.38 13.06
C THR A 174 8.22 27.39 14.11
N SER A 175 8.04 26.98 15.37
CA SER A 175 7.65 27.89 16.45
C SER A 175 8.75 28.87 16.78
N VAL A 176 8.38 30.10 17.09
CA VAL A 176 9.32 31.18 17.41
C VAL A 176 10.07 30.98 18.72
N ASP A 177 9.56 30.11 19.60
CA ASP A 177 10.09 29.76 20.92
C ASP A 177 10.65 28.32 20.97
N TYR A 178 10.87 27.68 19.84
CA TYR A 178 11.36 26.31 19.76
C TYR A 178 12.85 26.21 20.10
N ASP A 179 13.18 25.35 21.09
CA ASP A 179 14.54 24.91 21.37
C ASP A 179 14.59 23.37 21.51
N ALA A 180 15.19 22.70 20.54
CA ALA A 180 15.28 21.25 20.49
C ALA A 180 15.97 20.59 21.70
N LYS A 181 16.83 21.33 22.41
CA LYS A 181 17.58 20.83 23.59
C LYS A 181 16.90 21.14 24.92
N SER A 182 15.88 21.97 24.91
CA SER A 182 15.14 22.36 26.09
C SER A 182 14.35 21.19 26.68
N LYS A 183 14.43 21.01 27.98
CA LYS A 183 13.59 20.05 28.72
C LYS A 183 12.11 20.35 28.54
N THR A 184 11.75 21.62 28.46
CA THR A 184 10.38 22.10 28.24
C THR A 184 9.84 21.59 26.90
N THR A 185 10.63 21.60 25.83
CA THR A 185 10.28 21.07 24.52
C THR A 185 10.03 19.57 24.56
N GLN A 186 10.86 18.80 25.26
CA GLN A 186 10.68 17.34 25.40
C GLN A 186 9.39 17.01 26.16
N GLU A 187 9.13 17.71 27.27
CA GLU A 187 7.89 17.56 28.04
C GLU A 187 6.65 17.96 27.24
N PHE A 188 6.78 18.94 26.39
CA PHE A 188 5.72 19.38 25.48
C PHE A 188 5.37 18.29 24.45
N PHE A 189 6.35 17.70 23.79
CA PHE A 189 6.10 16.58 22.86
C PHE A 189 5.43 15.40 23.54
N ALA A 190 5.84 15.04 24.75
CA ALA A 190 5.20 13.99 25.52
C ALA A 190 3.72 14.31 25.82
N LYS A 191 3.40 15.57 26.13
CA LYS A 191 2.01 16.02 26.32
C LYS A 191 1.19 15.91 25.05
N VAL A 192 1.71 16.37 23.93
CA VAL A 192 1.04 16.28 22.61
C VAL A 192 0.77 14.83 22.24
N GLN A 193 1.76 13.96 22.37
CA GLN A 193 1.61 12.54 22.12
C GLN A 193 0.51 11.92 23.00
N ASN A 194 0.52 12.20 24.28
CA ASN A 194 -0.49 11.69 25.22
C ASN A 194 -1.90 12.22 24.89
N LYS A 195 -2.05 13.48 24.47
CA LYS A 195 -3.34 14.04 24.03
C LYS A 195 -3.89 13.28 22.82
N LEU A 196 -3.02 12.95 21.85
CA LEU A 196 -3.42 12.18 20.66
C LEU A 196 -3.87 10.76 21.03
N HIS A 197 -3.11 10.05 21.85
CA HIS A 197 -3.51 8.73 22.33
C HIS A 197 -4.84 8.79 23.08
N TRP A 198 -4.97 9.71 24.01
CA TRP A 198 -6.20 9.88 24.78
C TRP A 198 -7.41 10.14 23.92
N ALA A 199 -7.28 11.01 22.94
CA ALA A 199 -8.36 11.34 22.00
C ALA A 199 -8.83 10.14 21.16
N ILE A 200 -8.01 9.11 21.01
CA ILE A 200 -8.34 7.92 20.20
C ILE A 200 -9.00 6.84 21.03
N HIS A 201 -8.44 6.51 22.18
CA HIS A 201 -8.85 5.32 22.95
C HIS A 201 -8.92 5.56 24.48
N GLY A 202 -8.84 6.81 24.95
CA GLY A 202 -9.03 7.16 26.36
C GLY A 202 -7.87 6.74 27.27
N GLN A 203 -6.69 6.51 26.74
CA GLN A 203 -5.48 6.12 27.48
C GLN A 203 -4.29 6.96 27.00
N THR A 204 -3.34 7.23 27.87
CA THR A 204 -2.03 7.78 27.47
C THR A 204 -1.16 6.69 26.83
N ALA A 205 -0.08 7.08 26.18
CA ALA A 205 0.88 6.14 25.60
C ALA A 205 1.40 5.11 26.63
N ALA A 206 1.73 5.58 27.84
CA ALA A 206 2.16 4.72 28.94
C ALA A 206 1.07 3.74 29.40
N GLU A 207 -0.17 4.20 29.50
CA GLU A 207 -1.31 3.36 29.88
C GLU A 207 -1.60 2.29 28.83
N VAL A 208 -1.46 2.59 27.52
CA VAL A 208 -1.59 1.60 26.43
C VAL A 208 -0.56 0.50 26.60
N ILE A 209 0.71 0.86 26.74
CA ILE A 209 1.79 -0.12 26.93
C ILE A 209 1.50 -1.00 28.16
N TYR A 210 1.22 -0.37 29.29
CA TYR A 210 1.00 -1.08 30.56
C TYR A 210 -0.19 -2.03 30.52
N ASN A 211 -1.30 -1.64 29.89
CA ASN A 211 -2.53 -2.43 29.86
C ASN A 211 -2.55 -3.51 28.75
N ARG A 212 -1.73 -3.36 27.72
CA ARG A 212 -1.77 -4.25 26.56
C ARG A 212 -0.61 -5.23 26.50
N ALA A 213 0.55 -4.89 27.05
CA ALA A 213 1.71 -5.79 27.14
C ALA A 213 1.40 -6.97 28.09
N ASP A 214 1.36 -8.19 27.53
CA ASP A 214 1.04 -9.41 28.28
C ASP A 214 1.66 -10.60 27.55
N ALA A 215 2.61 -11.27 28.20
CA ALA A 215 3.34 -12.43 27.66
C ALA A 215 2.44 -13.59 27.26
N ASN A 216 1.21 -13.68 27.79
CA ASN A 216 0.26 -14.76 27.47
C ASN A 216 -0.57 -14.47 26.21
N LYS A 217 -0.51 -13.26 25.67
CA LYS A 217 -1.19 -12.89 24.43
C LYS A 217 -0.33 -13.22 23.22
N GLU A 218 -0.98 -13.45 22.11
CA GLU A 218 -0.32 -13.54 20.83
C GLU A 218 0.54 -12.29 20.59
N HIS A 219 1.79 -12.48 20.18
CA HIS A 219 2.77 -11.40 20.00
C HIS A 219 2.89 -10.47 21.23
N MET A 220 2.68 -11.01 22.44
CA MET A 220 2.57 -10.28 23.73
C MET A 220 1.67 -9.04 23.69
N GLY A 221 0.65 -9.05 22.84
CA GLY A 221 -0.31 -7.96 22.64
C GLY A 221 0.11 -6.89 21.64
N LEU A 222 1.28 -7.02 20.98
CA LEU A 222 1.67 -6.14 19.89
C LEU A 222 0.87 -6.47 18.62
N THR A 223 0.50 -5.45 17.89
CA THR A 223 -0.14 -5.55 16.57
C THR A 223 0.86 -5.35 15.43
N THR A 224 2.00 -4.71 15.72
CA THR A 224 3.11 -4.51 14.79
C THR A 224 4.45 -4.38 15.54
N TRP A 225 5.57 -4.66 14.86
CA TRP A 225 6.94 -4.49 15.34
C TRP A 225 7.89 -4.38 14.13
N GLU A 226 9.18 -4.17 14.34
CA GLU A 226 10.14 -4.05 13.25
C GLU A 226 10.24 -5.36 12.46
N GLY A 227 9.93 -5.33 11.15
CA GLY A 227 9.92 -6.48 10.27
C GLY A 227 8.75 -7.46 10.48
N ALA A 228 7.67 -7.04 11.17
CA ALA A 228 6.45 -7.85 11.34
C ALA A 228 5.85 -8.28 9.99
N PRO A 229 5.23 -9.46 9.89
CA PRO A 229 5.12 -10.50 10.92
C PRO A 229 6.29 -11.50 10.95
N GLN A 230 7.27 -11.39 10.04
CA GLN A 230 8.32 -12.38 9.83
C GLN A 230 9.46 -12.31 10.85
N SER A 231 9.69 -11.13 11.43
CA SER A 231 10.77 -10.90 12.40
C SER A 231 10.37 -11.23 13.82
N LYS A 232 11.37 -11.52 14.67
CA LYS A 232 11.19 -11.57 16.13
C LYS A 232 10.85 -10.19 16.70
N ILE A 233 10.03 -10.18 17.74
CA ILE A 233 9.84 -9.00 18.58
C ILE A 233 11.11 -8.74 19.38
N HIS A 234 11.55 -7.50 19.41
CA HIS A 234 12.73 -7.07 20.15
C HIS A 234 12.36 -6.21 21.36
N LYS A 235 13.29 -6.10 22.32
CA LYS A 235 13.09 -5.33 23.55
C LYS A 235 12.72 -3.85 23.31
N TYR A 236 13.22 -3.25 22.24
CA TYR A 236 12.87 -1.87 21.89
C TYR A 236 11.44 -1.72 21.34
N ASP A 237 10.89 -2.77 20.70
CA ASP A 237 9.53 -2.74 20.16
C ASP A 237 8.47 -2.63 21.26
N VAL A 238 8.71 -3.29 22.40
CA VAL A 238 7.70 -3.39 23.48
C VAL A 238 7.50 -2.10 24.26
N SER A 239 8.40 -1.14 24.13
CA SER A 239 8.30 0.19 24.76
C SER A 239 7.61 1.24 23.87
N VAL A 240 7.13 0.87 22.70
CA VAL A 240 6.50 1.76 21.74
C VAL A 240 4.98 1.58 21.75
N ALA A 241 4.24 2.57 22.27
CA ALA A 241 2.79 2.49 22.43
C ALA A 241 2.04 2.22 21.11
N LYS A 242 2.51 2.76 20.01
CA LYS A 242 1.93 2.56 18.67
C LYS A 242 1.90 1.08 18.27
N ASN A 243 2.86 0.30 18.68
CA ASN A 243 2.95 -1.12 18.36
C ASN A 243 1.83 -1.95 18.98
N TYR A 244 1.09 -1.42 19.92
CA TYR A 244 -0.07 -2.03 20.57
C TYR A 244 -1.42 -1.53 20.03
N LEU A 245 -1.43 -0.58 19.10
CA LEU A 245 -2.67 -0.01 18.57
C LEU A 245 -3.29 -0.91 17.52
N THR A 246 -4.60 -1.03 17.55
CA THR A 246 -5.35 -1.71 16.48
C THR A 246 -5.27 -0.90 15.18
N GLU A 247 -5.54 -1.55 14.06
CA GLU A 247 -5.58 -0.89 12.75
C GLU A 247 -6.61 0.26 12.72
N GLU A 248 -7.74 0.10 13.42
CA GLU A 248 -8.77 1.13 13.52
C GLU A 248 -8.27 2.34 14.32
N GLU A 249 -7.60 2.12 15.46
CA GLU A 249 -7.00 3.16 16.27
C GLU A 249 -5.89 3.90 15.51
N LEU A 250 -5.05 3.18 14.78
CA LEU A 250 -4.02 3.76 13.91
C LEU A 250 -4.64 4.62 12.82
N ARG A 251 -5.70 4.14 12.14
CA ARG A 251 -6.42 4.93 11.13
C ARG A 251 -7.05 6.18 11.72
N ALA A 252 -7.64 6.08 12.90
CA ALA A 252 -8.25 7.23 13.58
C ALA A 252 -7.19 8.27 13.97
N MET A 253 -6.04 7.84 14.50
CA MET A 253 -4.90 8.71 14.83
C MET A 253 -4.39 9.43 13.60
N GLY A 254 -4.19 8.72 12.49
CA GLY A 254 -3.73 9.29 11.23
C GLY A 254 -4.64 10.36 10.66
N ARG A 255 -5.94 10.21 10.79
CA ARG A 255 -6.89 11.26 10.36
C ARG A 255 -6.69 12.54 11.13
N ILE A 256 -6.51 12.48 12.45
CA ILE A 256 -6.28 13.66 13.30
C ILE A 256 -4.97 14.33 12.90
N VAL A 257 -3.90 13.55 12.73
CA VAL A 257 -2.59 14.10 12.39
C VAL A 257 -2.57 14.72 11.01
N ASN A 258 -3.18 14.08 10.01
CA ASN A 258 -3.28 14.68 8.69
C ASN A 258 -4.06 16.01 8.73
N ALA A 259 -5.18 16.07 9.45
CA ALA A 259 -5.93 17.32 9.62
C ALA A 259 -5.10 18.40 10.34
N TYR A 260 -4.28 18.01 11.30
CA TYR A 260 -3.39 18.93 12.00
C TYR A 260 -2.23 19.42 11.12
N LEU A 261 -1.68 18.57 10.25
CA LEU A 261 -0.69 18.95 9.25
C LEU A 261 -1.26 19.94 8.22
N ASP A 262 -2.47 19.66 7.70
CA ASP A 262 -3.15 20.53 6.74
C ASP A 262 -3.42 21.92 7.38
N LEU A 263 -3.79 21.95 8.66
CA LEU A 263 -3.94 23.19 9.41
C LEU A 263 -2.59 23.95 9.55
N ALA A 264 -1.50 23.22 9.82
CA ALA A 264 -0.18 23.82 9.94
C ALA A 264 0.31 24.43 8.62
N GLU A 265 0.10 23.73 7.51
CA GLU A 265 0.41 24.25 6.16
C GLU A 265 -0.38 25.54 5.88
N ALA A 266 -1.67 25.56 6.19
CA ALA A 266 -2.50 26.75 6.02
C ALA A 266 -2.06 27.94 6.88
N GLN A 267 -1.52 27.73 8.08
CA GLN A 267 -0.96 28.78 8.92
C GLN A 267 0.39 29.28 8.39
N ALA A 268 1.24 28.38 7.90
CA ALA A 268 2.51 28.72 7.27
C ALA A 268 2.32 29.58 6.01
N GLU A 269 1.35 29.26 5.18
CA GLU A 269 1.00 30.06 3.98
C GLU A 269 0.60 31.50 4.33
N ARG A 270 -0.01 31.71 5.51
CA ARG A 270 -0.37 33.04 6.01
C ARG A 270 0.79 33.80 6.68
N ASN A 271 1.96 33.17 6.78
CA ASN A 271 3.13 33.72 7.48
C ASN A 271 2.83 34.18 8.92
N MET A 272 1.96 33.45 9.62
CA MET A 272 1.62 33.77 11.00
C MET A 272 2.67 33.15 11.94
N PRO A 273 3.40 33.96 12.74
CA PRO A 273 4.31 33.41 13.73
C PRO A 273 3.50 32.70 14.82
N MET A 274 3.87 31.48 15.13
CA MET A 274 3.22 30.62 16.11
C MET A 274 4.21 30.24 17.21
N THR A 275 3.75 30.23 18.46
CA THR A 275 4.48 29.62 19.58
C THR A 275 4.13 28.14 19.70
N MET A 276 4.91 27.38 20.49
CA MET A 276 4.60 25.98 20.81
C MET A 276 3.23 25.86 21.50
N GLU A 277 2.87 26.81 22.36
CA GLU A 277 1.56 26.83 23.04
C GLU A 277 0.40 27.13 22.07
N ASP A 278 0.62 28.01 21.09
CA ASP A 278 -0.37 28.22 20.03
C ASP A 278 -0.66 26.95 19.26
N TRP A 279 0.37 26.20 18.90
CA TRP A 279 0.21 24.88 18.26
C TRP A 279 -0.53 23.88 19.13
N ALA A 280 -0.25 23.84 20.44
CA ALA A 280 -1.00 22.97 21.38
C ALA A 280 -2.47 23.35 21.44
N SER A 281 -2.76 24.67 21.45
CA SER A 281 -4.12 25.19 21.44
C SER A 281 -4.86 24.87 20.15
N GLN A 282 -4.19 24.92 18.99
CA GLN A 282 -4.75 24.49 17.71
C GLN A 282 -5.09 23.01 17.71
N LEU A 283 -4.23 22.14 18.25
CA LEU A 283 -4.53 20.72 18.41
C LEU A 283 -5.77 20.50 19.28
N ASP A 284 -5.85 21.18 20.44
CA ASP A 284 -7.01 21.08 21.32
C ASP A 284 -8.31 21.56 20.62
N GLY A 285 -8.21 22.62 19.80
CA GLY A 285 -9.31 23.10 18.95
C GLY A 285 -9.77 22.04 17.96
N LEU A 286 -8.85 21.39 17.28
CA LEU A 286 -9.14 20.29 16.34
C LEU A 286 -9.79 19.08 17.03
N LEU A 287 -9.28 18.69 18.21
CA LEU A 287 -9.85 17.59 18.98
C LEU A 287 -11.28 17.91 19.43
N ARG A 288 -11.56 19.13 19.90
CA ARG A 288 -12.93 19.58 20.23
C ARG A 288 -13.86 19.57 19.01
N LEU A 289 -13.38 20.08 17.88
CA LEU A 289 -14.15 20.09 16.63
C LEU A 289 -14.54 18.68 16.20
N THR A 290 -13.66 17.72 16.40
CA THR A 290 -13.91 16.30 16.09
C THR A 290 -14.64 15.57 17.21
N ARG A 291 -15.12 16.27 18.25
CA ARG A 291 -15.83 15.72 19.42
C ARG A 291 -15.02 14.65 20.16
N ARG A 292 -13.72 14.87 20.27
CA ARG A 292 -12.82 14.01 21.01
C ARG A 292 -12.51 14.58 22.39
N ASP A 293 -12.35 13.68 23.37
CA ASP A 293 -11.99 14.07 24.71
C ASP A 293 -10.53 14.52 24.77
N ILE A 294 -10.28 15.57 25.56
CA ILE A 294 -8.94 16.10 25.76
C ILE A 294 -8.40 15.63 27.10
N LEU A 295 -7.19 15.08 27.09
CA LEU A 295 -6.50 14.65 28.29
C LEU A 295 -6.36 15.80 29.29
N GLN A 296 -6.87 15.57 30.51
CA GLN A 296 -6.67 16.45 31.65
C GLN A 296 -5.59 15.84 32.57
N GLY A 297 -4.39 16.42 32.59
CA GLY A 297 -3.29 15.93 33.41
C GLY A 297 -2.31 15.00 32.67
N ALA A 298 -1.55 14.20 33.41
CA ALA A 298 -0.45 13.39 32.89
C ALA A 298 -0.76 11.90 32.68
N GLY A 299 -2.01 11.47 32.94
CA GLY A 299 -2.37 10.05 33.00
C GLY A 299 -2.07 9.42 34.38
N LYS A 300 -2.40 8.13 34.50
CA LYS A 300 -2.27 7.39 35.80
C LYS A 300 -0.99 6.55 35.87
N ILE A 301 -0.40 6.22 34.74
CA ILE A 301 0.80 5.37 34.63
C ILE A 301 1.96 6.21 34.10
N SER A 302 3.10 6.15 34.79
CA SER A 302 4.32 6.80 34.32
C SER A 302 4.97 6.01 33.17
N ALA A 303 5.70 6.70 32.32
CA ALA A 303 6.44 6.07 31.22
C ALA A 303 7.45 5.02 31.71
N GLU A 304 8.09 5.29 32.84
CA GLU A 304 9.04 4.39 33.49
C GLU A 304 8.38 3.07 33.92
N LEU A 305 7.24 3.17 34.63
CA LEU A 305 6.48 2.01 35.09
C LEU A 305 5.96 1.16 33.90
N ALA A 306 5.46 1.83 32.87
CA ALA A 306 4.98 1.16 31.65
C ALA A 306 6.12 0.40 30.94
N LYS A 307 7.28 1.04 30.81
CA LYS A 307 8.47 0.44 30.21
C LYS A 307 8.95 -0.78 31.01
N GLN A 308 9.09 -0.65 32.33
CA GLN A 308 9.50 -1.77 33.20
C GLN A 308 8.52 -2.95 33.09
N HIS A 309 7.24 -2.69 33.09
CA HIS A 309 6.21 -3.71 32.90
C HIS A 309 6.37 -4.43 31.56
N ALA A 310 6.43 -3.69 30.45
CA ALA A 310 6.56 -4.25 29.11
C ALA A 310 7.86 -5.06 28.94
N GLU A 311 8.98 -4.58 29.49
CA GLU A 311 10.25 -5.31 29.48
C GLU A 311 10.17 -6.60 30.31
N THR A 312 9.46 -6.58 31.44
CA THR A 312 9.23 -7.80 32.26
C THR A 312 8.38 -8.81 31.51
N GLU A 313 7.32 -8.39 30.85
CA GLU A 313 6.48 -9.27 30.02
C GLU A 313 7.26 -9.78 28.80
N PHE A 314 8.13 -8.97 28.20
CA PHE A 314 8.99 -9.39 27.11
C PHE A 314 9.96 -10.53 27.52
N GLU A 315 10.60 -10.44 28.70
CA GLU A 315 11.51 -11.50 29.15
C GLU A 315 10.80 -12.84 29.33
N LYS A 316 9.52 -12.84 29.70
CA LYS A 316 8.67 -14.04 29.73
C LYS A 316 8.33 -14.53 28.31
N TYR A 317 7.90 -13.60 27.42
CA TYR A 317 7.50 -13.90 26.07
C TYR A 317 8.67 -14.37 25.21
N ARG A 318 9.88 -13.85 25.41
CA ARG A 318 11.08 -14.24 24.68
C ARG A 318 11.31 -15.75 24.73
N ILE A 319 11.08 -16.39 25.87
CA ILE A 319 11.22 -17.83 26.02
C ILE A 319 10.25 -18.60 25.11
N ILE A 320 9.02 -18.08 24.98
CA ILE A 320 7.99 -18.65 24.11
C ILE A 320 8.37 -18.43 22.65
N GLN A 321 8.75 -17.18 22.31
CA GLN A 321 9.14 -16.79 20.96
C GLN A 321 10.35 -17.59 20.46
N ASP A 322 11.38 -17.80 21.28
CA ASP A 322 12.57 -18.56 20.91
C ASP A 322 12.28 -20.03 20.64
N ARG A 323 11.23 -20.60 21.25
CA ARG A 323 10.76 -21.97 20.96
C ARG A 323 9.96 -22.07 19.67
N LEU A 324 9.25 -20.99 19.29
CA LEU A 324 8.39 -20.97 18.12
C LEU A 324 9.11 -20.50 16.85
N TYR A 325 10.24 -19.84 17.02
CA TYR A 325 10.99 -19.26 15.90
C TYR A 325 11.85 -20.30 15.23
N HIS A 326 11.54 -20.62 13.96
CA HIS A 326 12.41 -21.36 13.07
C HIS A 326 13.24 -20.37 12.24
N SER A 327 14.55 -20.50 12.31
CA SER A 327 15.46 -19.72 11.48
C SER A 327 15.49 -20.27 10.04
N ASP A 328 15.96 -19.47 9.07
CA ASP A 328 16.21 -19.96 7.71
C ASP A 328 17.18 -21.16 7.71
N PHE A 329 18.07 -21.21 8.70
CA PHE A 329 18.98 -22.34 8.90
C PHE A 329 18.25 -23.61 9.37
N ASP A 330 17.27 -23.50 10.26
CA ASP A 330 16.45 -24.63 10.70
C ASP A 330 15.63 -25.18 9.53
N TYR A 331 15.06 -24.30 8.71
CA TYR A 331 14.37 -24.67 7.48
C TYR A 331 15.29 -25.36 6.47
N PHE A 332 16.54 -24.88 6.32
CA PHE A 332 17.54 -25.53 5.49
C PHE A 332 17.87 -26.94 5.98
N LEU A 333 18.04 -27.13 7.30
CA LEU A 333 18.29 -28.43 7.90
C LEU A 333 17.09 -29.39 7.71
N GLU A 334 15.87 -28.89 7.79
CA GLU A 334 14.67 -29.68 7.50
C GLU A 334 14.65 -30.16 6.04
N LEU A 335 14.95 -29.27 5.09
CA LEU A 335 15.06 -29.62 3.67
C LEU A 335 16.15 -30.67 3.42
N GLU A 336 17.32 -30.52 4.03
CA GLU A 336 18.42 -31.51 3.93
C GLU A 336 18.01 -32.87 4.49
N ASN A 337 17.34 -32.90 5.63
CA ASN A 337 16.80 -34.12 6.21
C ASN A 337 15.72 -34.79 5.34
N MET A 338 14.85 -33.97 4.68
CA MET A 338 13.85 -34.51 3.75
C MET A 338 14.48 -35.15 2.50
N VAL A 339 15.55 -34.55 1.98
CA VAL A 339 16.30 -35.07 0.83
C VAL A 339 17.01 -36.38 1.20
N ASN A 340 17.70 -36.40 2.35
CA ASN A 340 18.41 -37.59 2.82
C ASN A 340 17.47 -38.79 3.13
N ASN A 341 16.25 -38.49 3.65
CA ASN A 341 15.25 -39.53 3.91
C ASN A 341 14.56 -40.07 2.65
N LYS A 342 14.56 -39.33 1.53
CA LYS A 342 14.08 -39.84 0.24
C LYS A 342 15.11 -40.72 -0.44
N GLY A 343 16.41 -40.44 -0.28
CA GLY A 343 17.48 -41.29 -0.82
C GLY A 343 17.59 -42.67 -0.19
N ASN A 344 17.11 -42.87 1.06
CA ASN A 344 17.11 -44.15 1.76
C ASN A 344 15.84 -45.00 1.52
N LYS A 345 14.90 -44.58 0.69
CA LYS A 345 13.71 -45.38 0.35
C LYS A 345 13.77 -46.03 -1.04
N ASP A 346 14.79 -45.68 -1.82
CA ASP A 346 14.98 -46.19 -3.19
C ASP A 346 16.18 -47.19 -3.28
N GLU A 347 16.71 -47.66 -2.14
CA GLU A 347 17.54 -48.87 -2.03
C GLU A 347 16.70 -50.01 -1.33
#